data_ff8f3ac1a7cd06ac438be944462c73f9
#
_entry.id   ff8f3ac1a7cd06ac438be944462c73f9
#
_cell.length_a   1.000
_cell.length_b   1.000
_cell.length_c   1.000
_cell.angle_alpha   90.00
_cell.angle_beta   90.00
_cell.angle_gamma   90.00
#
_symmetry.space_group_name_H-M   'P 1'
#
loop_
_entity.id
_entity.type
_entity.pdbx_description
1 polymer ?
#
loop_
_entity_poly.entity_id
_entity_poly.type
_entity_poly.pdbx_seq_one_letter_code
_entity_poly.pdbx_strand_id
1 'polypeptide(L)'
;MPFRLLGFATDPDKASNLCGGTFALYAAAGAEVTLVCAAAHDGGGSDLVPLARKLGAGNLILLDYQSSELTAAGLEAVFADVMRSVRAHVVVAEGSSAAVREAATSAFTTVRRTRGGSSALPAKLYLRPSGAPGSVAVTTAIAVGPQAKPELFVRVFPNPWVTGVLERDLFAGLTADPGTAATLAERLAS
;
A
#
# COMPACT_ATOMS: atom_id res chain seq x y z
N MET A 1 14.64 -10.62 7.51
CA MET A 1 13.20 -10.78 7.17
C MET A 1 12.90 -9.89 5.98
N PRO A 2 12.17 -10.36 4.96
CA PRO A 2 11.84 -9.53 3.80
C PRO A 2 10.98 -8.34 4.20
N PHE A 3 11.04 -7.28 3.43
CA PHE A 3 10.10 -6.17 3.55
C PHE A 3 8.69 -6.65 3.17
N ARG A 4 7.68 -6.15 3.84
CA ARG A 4 6.27 -6.49 3.60
C ARG A 4 5.49 -5.23 3.28
N LEU A 5 4.90 -5.24 2.08
CA LEU A 5 4.04 -4.19 1.54
C LEU A 5 2.59 -4.70 1.54
N LEU A 6 1.70 -3.91 2.11
CA LEU A 6 0.27 -4.22 2.19
C LEU A 6 -0.52 -3.15 1.45
N GLY A 7 -1.32 -3.57 0.48
CA GLY A 7 -2.23 -2.71 -0.26
C GLY A 7 -3.69 -2.90 0.15
N PHE A 8 -4.45 -1.81 0.26
CA PHE A 8 -5.90 -1.82 0.42
C PHE A 8 -6.55 -1.08 -0.74
N ALA A 9 -7.45 -1.75 -1.44
CA ALA A 9 -8.23 -1.20 -2.54
C ALA A 9 -9.70 -1.59 -2.43
N THR A 10 -10.57 -0.85 -3.12
CA THR A 10 -11.97 -1.21 -3.23
C THR A 10 -12.13 -2.52 -3.99
N ASP A 11 -11.50 -2.61 -5.16
CA ASP A 11 -11.58 -3.75 -6.07
C ASP A 11 -10.23 -3.99 -6.77
N PRO A 12 -10.05 -5.14 -7.45
CA PRO A 12 -8.80 -5.47 -8.12
C PRO A 12 -8.43 -4.53 -9.27
N ASP A 13 -9.40 -3.97 -9.99
CA ASP A 13 -9.14 -3.03 -11.08
C ASP A 13 -8.60 -1.70 -10.54
N LYS A 14 -9.16 -1.23 -9.42
CA LYS A 14 -8.63 -0.07 -8.71
C LYS A 14 -7.21 -0.30 -8.23
N ALA A 15 -6.94 -1.47 -7.64
CA ALA A 15 -5.59 -1.84 -7.20
C ALA A 15 -4.60 -1.80 -8.37
N SER A 16 -4.95 -2.40 -9.50
CA SER A 16 -4.11 -2.42 -10.70
C SER A 16 -3.83 -1.01 -11.23
N ASN A 17 -4.86 -0.20 -11.36
CA ASN A 17 -4.74 1.13 -11.94
C ASN A 17 -4.01 2.13 -11.04
N LEU A 18 -4.05 1.94 -9.73
CA LEU A 18 -3.51 2.89 -8.77
C LEU A 18 -2.06 2.62 -8.37
N CYS A 19 -1.70 1.36 -8.17
CA CYS A 19 -0.43 0.98 -7.57
C CYS A 19 0.23 -0.23 -8.25
N GLY A 20 -0.27 -0.67 -9.41
CA GLY A 20 0.18 -1.92 -10.04
C GLY A 20 1.67 -1.94 -10.38
N GLY A 21 2.20 -0.83 -10.87
CA GLY A 21 3.62 -0.70 -11.17
C GLY A 21 4.48 -0.74 -9.92
N THR A 22 4.10 -0.01 -8.88
CA THR A 22 4.80 0.01 -7.60
C THR A 22 4.81 -1.38 -6.95
N PHE A 23 3.69 -2.08 -6.91
CA PHE A 23 3.64 -3.42 -6.33
C PHE A 23 4.51 -4.41 -7.09
N ALA A 24 4.44 -4.42 -8.43
CA ALA A 24 5.28 -5.28 -9.26
C ALA A 24 6.77 -4.97 -9.07
N LEU A 25 7.15 -3.69 -8.99
CA LEU A 25 8.52 -3.25 -8.76
C LEU A 25 9.06 -3.77 -7.43
N TYR A 26 8.34 -3.57 -6.33
CA TYR A 26 8.77 -4.02 -5.01
C TYR A 26 8.77 -5.55 -4.87
N ALA A 27 7.82 -6.23 -5.49
CA ALA A 27 7.82 -7.69 -5.55
C ALA A 27 9.04 -8.24 -6.29
N ALA A 28 9.38 -7.65 -7.45
CA ALA A 28 10.59 -8.00 -8.21
C ALA A 28 11.87 -7.76 -7.40
N ALA A 29 11.88 -6.73 -6.55
CA ALA A 29 12.97 -6.43 -5.63
C ALA A 29 13.01 -7.34 -4.39
N GLY A 30 12.07 -8.27 -4.24
CA GLY A 30 12.04 -9.28 -3.18
C GLY A 30 11.21 -8.90 -1.94
N ALA A 31 10.37 -7.88 -2.04
CA ALA A 31 9.38 -7.60 -1.00
C ALA A 31 8.20 -8.59 -1.08
N GLU A 32 7.67 -8.97 0.08
CA GLU A 32 6.41 -9.71 0.17
C GLU A 32 5.25 -8.73 0.00
N VAL A 33 4.48 -8.89 -1.08
CA VAL A 33 3.33 -8.02 -1.39
C VAL A 33 2.03 -8.75 -1.08
N THR A 34 1.21 -8.15 -0.23
CA THR A 34 -0.17 -8.59 0.05
C THR A 34 -1.14 -7.51 -0.42
N LEU A 35 -2.15 -7.91 -1.18
CA LEU A 35 -3.22 -7.04 -1.65
C LEU A 35 -4.54 -7.46 -1.03
N VAL A 36 -5.30 -6.51 -0.53
CA VAL A 36 -6.66 -6.68 0.00
C VAL A 36 -7.62 -5.90 -0.87
N CYS A 37 -8.62 -6.57 -1.41
CA CYS A 37 -9.72 -5.96 -2.14
C CYS A 37 -11.00 -6.10 -1.33
N ALA A 38 -11.63 -4.97 -1.01
CA ALA A 38 -12.81 -4.95 -0.14
C ALA A 38 -14.06 -5.49 -0.83
N ALA A 39 -14.25 -5.19 -2.13
CA ALA A 39 -15.42 -5.58 -2.92
C ALA A 39 -14.97 -6.35 -4.17
N ALA A 40 -14.65 -7.61 -4.01
CA ALA A 40 -14.10 -8.43 -5.09
C ALA A 40 -15.16 -8.84 -6.14
N HIS A 41 -16.43 -8.85 -5.78
CA HIS A 41 -17.51 -9.38 -6.63
C HIS A 41 -18.11 -8.38 -7.63
N ASP A 42 -17.93 -7.08 -7.44
CA ASP A 42 -18.54 -6.06 -8.31
C ASP A 42 -17.84 -5.95 -9.68
N GLY A 43 -16.69 -6.55 -9.84
CA GLY A 43 -15.84 -6.48 -11.03
C GLY A 43 -16.01 -7.62 -12.02
N GLY A 44 -17.21 -8.23 -12.11
CA GLY A 44 -17.58 -9.13 -13.23
C GLY A 44 -16.53 -10.13 -13.66
N GLY A 45 -16.18 -11.11 -12.82
CA GLY A 45 -15.49 -12.33 -13.28
C GLY A 45 -14.08 -12.17 -13.85
N SER A 46 -13.41 -11.06 -13.62
CA SER A 46 -11.99 -10.91 -13.99
C SER A 46 -11.20 -12.01 -13.30
N ASP A 47 -10.38 -12.73 -14.05
CA ASP A 47 -9.54 -13.77 -13.50
C ASP A 47 -8.51 -13.12 -12.54
N LEU A 48 -8.81 -13.21 -11.24
CA LEU A 48 -8.06 -12.51 -10.19
C LEU A 48 -6.66 -13.08 -10.00
N VAL A 49 -6.44 -14.32 -10.39
CA VAL A 49 -5.12 -14.98 -10.26
C VAL A 49 -4.10 -14.37 -11.23
N PRO A 50 -4.38 -14.19 -12.53
CA PRO A 50 -3.50 -13.46 -13.43
C PRO A 50 -3.25 -12.02 -12.99
N LEU A 51 -4.27 -11.34 -12.46
CA LEU A 51 -4.13 -9.98 -11.98
C LEU A 51 -3.19 -9.90 -10.77
N ALA A 52 -3.40 -10.73 -9.75
CA ALA A 52 -2.51 -10.78 -8.59
C ALA A 52 -1.06 -11.07 -9.00
N ARG A 53 -0.87 -12.01 -9.94
CA ARG A 53 0.46 -12.35 -10.48
C ARG A 53 1.09 -11.16 -11.23
N LYS A 54 0.31 -10.45 -12.05
CA LYS A 54 0.77 -9.24 -12.74
C LYS A 54 1.20 -8.13 -11.77
N LEU A 55 0.50 -8.01 -10.64
CA LEU A 55 0.82 -7.06 -9.57
C LEU A 55 1.97 -7.52 -8.68
N GLY A 56 2.51 -8.73 -8.89
CA GLY A 56 3.52 -9.30 -8.02
C GLY A 56 2.99 -9.60 -6.61
N ALA A 57 1.67 -9.60 -6.41
CA ALA A 57 1.08 -9.92 -5.12
C ALA A 57 1.22 -11.42 -4.85
N GLY A 58 2.06 -11.77 -3.88
CA GLY A 58 2.20 -13.15 -3.40
C GLY A 58 0.97 -13.62 -2.64
N ASN A 59 0.21 -12.69 -2.05
CA ASN A 59 -1.03 -12.96 -1.35
C ASN A 59 -2.12 -11.98 -1.81
N LEU A 60 -3.29 -12.52 -2.14
CA LEU A 60 -4.49 -11.76 -2.45
C LEU A 60 -5.58 -12.15 -1.45
N ILE A 61 -6.10 -11.18 -0.74
CA ILE A 61 -7.21 -11.32 0.21
C ILE A 61 -8.42 -10.61 -0.39
N LEU A 62 -9.46 -11.37 -0.63
CA LEU A 62 -10.73 -10.86 -1.16
C LEU A 62 -11.73 -10.83 -0.01
N LEU A 63 -12.27 -9.65 0.25
CA LEU A 63 -13.38 -9.49 1.18
C LEU A 63 -14.70 -9.51 0.39
N ASP A 64 -15.75 -9.97 1.04
CA ASP A 64 -17.06 -10.20 0.41
C ASP A 64 -18.02 -9.05 0.70
N TYR A 65 -17.58 -7.82 0.48
CA TYR A 65 -18.45 -6.65 0.59
C TYR A 65 -18.98 -6.25 -0.78
N GLN A 66 -20.15 -5.62 -0.79
CA GLN A 66 -20.68 -4.90 -1.94
C GLN A 66 -20.08 -3.49 -1.97
N SER A 67 -19.66 -2.97 -3.12
CA SER A 67 -19.06 -1.61 -3.21
C SER A 67 -20.00 -0.53 -2.69
N SER A 68 -21.30 -0.70 -2.88
CA SER A 68 -22.34 0.24 -2.39
C SER A 68 -22.51 0.23 -0.87
N GLU A 69 -22.05 -0.81 -0.17
CA GLU A 69 -22.19 -0.99 1.27
C GLU A 69 -20.91 -0.71 2.05
N LEU A 70 -19.83 -0.33 1.34
CA LEU A 70 -18.56 -0.06 1.98
C LEU A 70 -18.65 1.14 2.91
N THR A 71 -18.37 0.91 4.17
CA THR A 71 -18.23 1.96 5.19
C THR A 71 -16.88 1.86 5.88
N ALA A 72 -16.35 2.98 6.33
CA ALA A 72 -15.09 3.00 7.06
C ALA A 72 -15.18 2.15 8.34
N ALA A 73 -16.28 2.24 9.08
CA ALA A 73 -16.49 1.48 10.32
C ALA A 73 -16.56 -0.04 10.07
N GLY A 74 -17.20 -0.47 8.97
CA GLY A 74 -17.28 -1.88 8.61
C GLY A 74 -15.94 -2.51 8.23
N LEU A 75 -15.05 -1.72 7.63
CA LEU A 75 -13.75 -2.18 7.16
C LEU A 75 -12.64 -2.07 8.21
N GLU A 76 -12.75 -1.18 9.20
CA GLU A 76 -11.66 -0.85 10.12
C GLU A 76 -11.13 -2.07 10.87
N ALA A 77 -12.02 -2.87 11.46
CA ALA A 77 -11.62 -4.04 12.24
C ALA A 77 -10.89 -5.07 11.37
N VAL A 78 -11.44 -5.37 10.19
CA VAL A 78 -10.84 -6.33 9.25
C VAL A 78 -9.47 -5.84 8.76
N PHE A 79 -9.33 -4.56 8.42
CA PHE A 79 -8.06 -3.98 7.99
C PHE A 79 -7.02 -4.02 9.12
N ALA A 80 -7.44 -3.75 10.37
CA ALA A 80 -6.56 -3.85 11.53
C ALA A 80 -6.06 -5.29 11.74
N ASP A 81 -6.93 -6.29 11.59
CA ASP A 81 -6.56 -7.70 11.74
C ASP A 81 -5.61 -8.16 10.62
N VAL A 82 -5.86 -7.75 9.39
CA VAL A 82 -4.94 -8.01 8.28
C VAL A 82 -3.58 -7.34 8.52
N MET A 83 -3.54 -6.08 8.95
CA MET A 83 -2.27 -5.41 9.28
C MET A 83 -1.48 -6.14 10.37
N ARG A 84 -2.18 -6.69 11.38
CA ARG A 84 -1.54 -7.47 12.47
C ARG A 84 -1.01 -8.81 11.97
N SER A 85 -1.77 -9.52 11.15
CA SER A 85 -1.40 -10.85 10.64
C SER A 85 -0.25 -10.78 9.64
N VAL A 86 -0.32 -9.86 8.69
CA VAL A 86 0.71 -9.63 7.67
C VAL A 86 1.98 -9.04 8.28
N ARG A 87 1.86 -8.29 9.38
CA ARG A 87 2.96 -7.53 9.99
C ARG A 87 3.63 -6.61 8.97
N ALA A 88 2.83 -5.92 8.16
CA ALA A 88 3.32 -5.05 7.11
C ALA A 88 4.28 -3.97 7.65
N HIS A 89 5.33 -3.66 6.91
CA HIS A 89 6.20 -2.53 7.20
C HIS A 89 5.60 -1.24 6.65
N VAL A 90 5.04 -1.34 5.44
CA VAL A 90 4.41 -0.22 4.73
C VAL A 90 3.00 -0.62 4.33
N VAL A 91 2.07 0.31 4.51
CA VAL A 91 0.69 0.20 4.06
C VAL A 91 0.44 1.25 2.99
N VAL A 92 -0.18 0.85 1.90
CA VAL A 92 -0.68 1.73 0.84
C VAL A 92 -2.19 1.55 0.75
N ALA A 93 -2.95 2.63 0.73
CA ALA A 93 -4.39 2.54 0.57
C ALA A 93 -4.89 3.41 -0.59
N GLU A 94 -5.95 2.95 -1.23
CA GLU A 94 -6.68 3.70 -2.22
C GLU A 94 -7.23 5.00 -1.60
N GLY A 95 -6.88 6.14 -2.20
CA GLY A 95 -7.35 7.45 -1.73
C GLY A 95 -8.67 7.91 -2.36
N SER A 96 -9.10 7.27 -3.46
CA SER A 96 -10.34 7.63 -4.16
C SER A 96 -11.60 7.18 -3.42
N SER A 97 -11.54 6.05 -2.73
CA SER A 97 -12.62 5.55 -1.87
C SER A 97 -12.51 6.16 -0.47
N ALA A 98 -13.51 6.91 -0.05
CA ALA A 98 -13.56 7.46 1.30
C ALA A 98 -13.58 6.35 2.35
N ALA A 99 -14.36 5.30 2.13
CA ALA A 99 -14.47 4.17 3.05
C ALA A 99 -13.13 3.46 3.23
N VAL A 100 -12.41 3.13 2.14
CA VAL A 100 -11.11 2.45 2.20
C VAL A 100 -10.05 3.36 2.84
N ARG A 101 -10.01 4.64 2.44
CA ARG A 101 -9.05 5.61 2.98
C ARG A 101 -9.19 5.79 4.50
N GLU A 102 -10.41 6.03 4.95
CA GLU A 102 -10.70 6.26 6.37
C GLU A 102 -10.49 5.00 7.20
N ALA A 103 -10.98 3.84 6.73
CA ALA A 103 -10.77 2.56 7.38
C ALA A 103 -9.28 2.24 7.53
N ALA A 104 -8.48 2.41 6.47
CA ALA A 104 -7.05 2.15 6.51
C ALA A 104 -6.32 3.08 7.49
N THR A 105 -6.72 4.36 7.56
CA THR A 105 -6.14 5.34 8.48
C THR A 105 -6.47 5.02 9.94
N SER A 106 -7.73 4.70 10.22
CA SER A 106 -8.19 4.33 11.57
C SER A 106 -7.56 3.02 12.04
N ALA A 107 -7.58 2.00 11.18
CA ALA A 107 -6.97 0.69 11.46
C ALA A 107 -5.47 0.82 11.72
N PHE A 108 -4.75 1.59 10.91
CA PHE A 108 -3.34 1.86 11.08
C PHE A 108 -3.05 2.50 12.45
N THR A 109 -3.82 3.52 12.82
CA THR A 109 -3.68 4.21 14.11
C THR A 109 -3.96 3.27 15.29
N THR A 110 -5.00 2.44 15.17
CA THR A 110 -5.40 1.45 16.17
C THR A 110 -4.33 0.39 16.37
N VAL A 111 -3.78 -0.18 15.29
CA VAL A 111 -2.72 -1.19 15.36
C VAL A 111 -1.44 -0.63 15.99
N ARG A 112 -1.04 0.57 15.63
CA ARG A 112 0.15 1.20 16.22
C ARG A 112 0.01 1.50 17.70
N ARG A 113 -1.17 1.98 18.11
CA ARG A 113 -1.48 2.31 19.51
C ARG A 113 -1.43 1.08 20.42
N THR A 114 -1.92 -0.06 19.93
CA THR A 114 -1.93 -1.31 20.71
C THR A 114 -0.57 -1.98 20.82
N ARG A 115 0.37 -1.71 19.93
CA ARG A 115 1.69 -2.36 19.94
C ARG A 115 2.79 -1.55 20.64
N GLY A 116 2.61 -0.26 20.85
CA GLY A 116 3.55 0.62 21.55
C GLY A 116 4.96 0.73 20.95
N GLY A 117 5.56 1.91 21.02
CA GLY A 117 6.97 2.14 20.68
C GLY A 117 7.26 2.45 19.20
N SER A 118 8.51 2.91 18.96
CA SER A 118 9.01 3.30 17.65
C SER A 118 9.20 2.12 16.66
N SER A 119 9.29 0.90 17.18
CA SER A 119 9.43 -0.34 16.38
C SER A 119 8.09 -0.98 15.99
N ALA A 120 6.95 -0.33 16.29
CA ALA A 120 5.64 -0.88 15.99
C ALA A 120 5.38 -0.91 14.48
N LEU A 121 5.00 -2.08 13.96
CA LEU A 121 4.51 -2.24 12.59
C LEU A 121 2.98 -2.11 12.56
N PRO A 122 2.45 -1.54 11.48
CA PRO A 122 3.14 -0.94 10.34
C PRO A 122 3.83 0.37 10.66
N ALA A 123 4.91 0.68 9.95
CA ALA A 123 5.74 1.85 10.20
C ALA A 123 5.30 3.07 9.39
N LYS A 124 4.80 2.86 8.17
CA LYS A 124 4.36 3.93 7.27
C LYS A 124 2.99 3.66 6.66
N LEU A 125 2.23 4.72 6.45
CA LEU A 125 0.97 4.71 5.72
C LEU A 125 1.03 5.73 4.58
N TYR A 126 0.72 5.28 3.38
CA TYR A 126 0.57 6.09 2.18
C TYR A 126 -0.83 6.00 1.61
N LEU A 127 -1.30 7.10 1.05
CA LEU A 127 -2.51 7.14 0.23
C LEU A 127 -2.14 7.36 -1.23
N ARG A 128 -2.78 6.63 -2.11
CA ARG A 128 -2.73 6.91 -3.54
C ARG A 128 -3.78 7.97 -3.87
N PRO A 129 -3.39 9.20 -4.23
CA PRO A 129 -4.36 10.26 -4.50
C PRO A 129 -5.19 9.93 -5.74
N SER A 130 -6.46 10.31 -5.72
CA SER A 130 -7.33 10.34 -6.89
C SER A 130 -7.32 11.75 -7.48
N GLY A 131 -6.98 11.89 -8.75
CA GLY A 131 -7.03 13.17 -9.46
C GLY A 131 -5.68 13.70 -9.93
N ALA A 132 -5.71 14.87 -10.57
CA ALA A 132 -4.54 15.50 -11.12
C ALA A 132 -3.54 15.89 -10.01
N PRO A 133 -2.22 15.73 -10.26
CA PRO A 133 -1.20 16.27 -9.38
C PRO A 133 -1.39 17.79 -9.27
N GLY A 134 -1.58 18.29 -8.08
CA GLY A 134 -1.76 19.74 -7.83
C GLY A 134 -2.82 20.05 -6.77
N SER A 135 -3.75 19.14 -6.53
CA SER A 135 -4.77 19.33 -5.48
C SER A 135 -4.35 18.74 -4.12
N VAL A 136 -3.30 17.93 -4.07
CA VAL A 136 -2.80 17.29 -2.86
C VAL A 136 -1.28 17.35 -2.85
N ALA A 137 -0.69 17.63 -1.69
CA ALA A 137 0.77 17.64 -1.52
C ALA A 137 1.33 16.21 -1.66
N VAL A 138 1.82 15.87 -2.84
CA VAL A 138 2.53 14.60 -3.09
C VAL A 138 3.82 14.57 -2.29
N THR A 139 4.07 13.48 -1.56
CA THR A 139 5.28 13.31 -0.76
C THR A 139 6.24 12.29 -1.34
N THR A 140 5.76 11.41 -2.22
CA THR A 140 6.51 10.28 -2.72
C THR A 140 6.16 10.02 -4.18
N ALA A 141 7.19 9.80 -5.01
CA ALA A 141 7.02 9.46 -6.42
C ALA A 141 7.88 8.23 -6.74
N ILE A 142 7.24 7.13 -7.12
CA ILE A 142 7.89 5.87 -7.44
C ILE A 142 8.01 5.73 -8.96
N ALA A 143 9.23 5.64 -9.47
CA ALA A 143 9.50 5.37 -10.88
C ALA A 143 9.26 3.88 -11.15
N VAL A 144 8.21 3.58 -11.92
CA VAL A 144 7.80 2.19 -12.22
C VAL A 144 8.34 1.69 -13.57
N GLY A 145 9.14 2.49 -14.24
CA GLY A 145 9.81 2.15 -15.49
C GLY A 145 10.36 3.39 -16.21
N PRO A 146 11.28 3.22 -17.14
CA PRO A 146 12.04 4.33 -17.76
C PRO A 146 11.17 5.28 -18.59
N GLN A 147 10.03 4.84 -19.09
CA GLN A 147 9.12 5.66 -19.91
C GLN A 147 7.73 5.80 -19.25
N ALA A 148 7.49 5.17 -18.10
CA ALA A 148 6.24 5.27 -17.39
C ALA A 148 6.20 6.54 -16.53
N LYS A 149 5.00 7.13 -16.43
CA LYS A 149 4.81 8.20 -15.44
C LYS A 149 4.96 7.62 -14.03
N PRO A 150 5.66 8.32 -13.12
CA PRO A 150 5.81 7.84 -11.76
C PRO A 150 4.44 7.71 -11.07
N GLU A 151 4.30 6.68 -10.27
CA GLU A 151 3.16 6.53 -9.37
C GLU A 151 3.34 7.44 -8.16
N LEU A 152 2.33 8.26 -7.86
CA LEU A 152 2.39 9.31 -6.85
C LEU A 152 1.66 8.89 -5.58
N PHE A 153 2.25 9.21 -4.43
CA PHE A 153 1.71 8.87 -3.11
C PHE A 153 1.77 10.06 -2.16
N VAL A 154 0.84 10.08 -1.22
CA VAL A 154 0.82 11.01 -0.09
C VAL A 154 1.11 10.21 1.18
N ARG A 155 2.20 10.50 1.85
CA ARG A 155 2.50 9.89 3.13
C ARG A 155 1.62 10.51 4.22
N VAL A 156 0.83 9.67 4.87
CA VAL A 156 -0.04 10.09 5.97
C VAL A 156 0.67 9.89 7.31
N PHE A 157 1.49 8.84 7.40
CA PHE A 157 2.22 8.54 8.63
C PHE A 157 3.62 7.95 8.32
N PRO A 158 4.66 8.31 9.08
CA PRO A 158 4.71 9.53 9.92
C PRO A 158 4.45 10.77 9.07
N ASN A 159 3.91 11.80 9.70
CA ASN A 159 3.63 13.06 8.98
C ASN A 159 4.93 13.53 8.30
N PRO A 160 4.92 13.75 6.99
CA PRO A 160 6.12 14.20 6.30
C PRO A 160 6.49 15.58 6.81
N TRP A 161 7.70 15.72 7.34
CA TRP A 161 8.31 17.04 7.46
C TRP A 161 8.47 17.54 6.03
N VAL A 162 7.82 18.64 5.71
CA VAL A 162 7.85 19.22 4.35
C VAL A 162 9.27 19.72 4.09
N THR A 163 10.11 18.85 3.56
CA THR A 163 11.50 19.21 3.20
C THR A 163 11.62 19.69 1.76
N GLY A 164 10.53 19.71 0.99
CA GLY A 164 10.56 20.03 -0.44
C GLY A 164 11.16 18.92 -1.33
N VAL A 165 11.62 17.82 -0.74
CA VAL A 165 12.20 16.68 -1.46
C VAL A 165 11.20 15.54 -1.48
N LEU A 166 10.86 15.04 -2.67
CA LEU A 166 10.03 13.85 -2.83
C LEU A 166 10.81 12.60 -2.44
N GLU A 167 10.21 11.75 -1.62
CA GLU A 167 10.73 10.39 -1.42
C GLU A 167 10.64 9.60 -2.73
N ARG A 168 11.61 8.74 -2.96
CA ARG A 168 11.67 7.85 -4.13
C ARG A 168 11.57 6.39 -3.77
N ASP A 169 11.37 6.08 -2.51
CA ASP A 169 11.25 4.72 -1.97
C ASP A 169 10.28 4.70 -0.80
N LEU A 170 9.27 3.81 -0.87
CA LEU A 170 8.28 3.64 0.20
C LEU A 170 8.92 3.14 1.49
N PHE A 171 10.03 2.40 1.40
CA PHE A 171 10.74 1.85 2.56
C PHE A 171 11.85 2.75 3.08
N ALA A 172 12.06 3.94 2.49
CA ALA A 172 13.09 4.88 2.91
C ALA A 172 13.10 5.09 4.43
N GLY A 173 14.27 4.98 5.06
CA GLY A 173 14.44 5.17 6.50
C GLY A 173 13.88 4.05 7.39
N LEU A 174 13.38 2.94 6.83
CA LEU A 174 13.06 1.75 7.61
C LEU A 174 14.31 0.89 7.76
N THR A 175 14.61 0.56 9.01
CA THR A 175 15.65 -0.42 9.31
C THR A 175 15.10 -1.82 9.09
N ALA A 176 15.50 -2.42 7.98
CA ALA A 176 15.46 -3.87 7.86
C ALA A 176 16.82 -4.44 8.35
N ASP A 177 16.90 -5.75 8.46
CA ASP A 177 18.20 -6.42 8.51
C ASP A 177 19.11 -5.81 7.42
N PRO A 178 20.34 -5.37 7.77
CA PRO A 178 21.20 -4.62 6.84
C PRO A 178 21.41 -5.27 5.48
N GLY A 179 21.45 -6.61 5.44
CA GLY A 179 21.57 -7.36 4.19
C GLY A 179 20.32 -7.24 3.30
N THR A 180 19.14 -7.26 3.90
CA THR A 180 17.87 -7.14 3.16
C THR A 180 17.68 -5.71 2.63
N ALA A 181 18.04 -4.71 3.41
CA ALA A 181 17.93 -3.31 3.00
C ALA A 181 18.87 -2.99 1.82
N ALA A 182 20.13 -3.43 1.88
CA ALA A 182 21.08 -3.25 0.78
C ALA A 182 20.61 -3.94 -0.50
N THR A 183 20.15 -5.18 -0.42
CA THR A 183 19.66 -5.93 -1.58
C THR A 183 18.42 -5.28 -2.21
N LEU A 184 17.51 -4.74 -1.42
CA LEU A 184 16.33 -4.05 -1.95
C LEU A 184 16.73 -2.76 -2.66
N ALA A 185 17.58 -1.94 -2.06
CA ALA A 185 18.06 -0.70 -2.65
C ALA A 185 18.82 -0.93 -3.96
N GLU A 186 19.67 -1.93 -4.02
CA GLU A 186 20.41 -2.31 -5.23
C GLU A 186 19.47 -2.77 -6.35
N ARG A 187 18.46 -3.58 -6.03
CA ARG A 187 17.48 -4.05 -7.02
C ARG A 187 16.54 -2.96 -7.51
N LEU A 188 16.25 -1.95 -6.70
CA LEU A 188 15.46 -0.79 -7.12
C LEU A 188 16.27 0.21 -7.97
N ALA A 189 17.61 0.15 -7.88
CA ALA A 189 18.51 1.01 -8.64
C ALA A 189 18.91 0.43 -10.00
N SER A 190 18.73 -0.87 -10.24
CA SER A 190 18.97 -1.58 -11.49
C SER A 190 17.78 -1.53 -12.44
#